data_b69669774eb88fce8f1af38901e6a7b2
#
_entry.id   b69669774eb88fce8f1af38901e6a7b2
#
_cell.length_a   1.000
_cell.length_b   1.000
_cell.length_c   1.000
_cell.angle_alpha   90.00
_cell.angle_beta   90.00
_cell.angle_gamma   90.00
#
_symmetry.space_group_name_H-M   'P 1'
#
loop_
_entity.id
_entity.type
_entity.pdbx_description
1 polymer ?
#
loop_
_entity_poly.entity_id
_entity_poly.type
_entity_poly.pdbx_seq_one_letter_code
_entity_poly.pdbx_strand_id
1 'polypeptide(L)'
;MNNQEKIKEAKELLKKEGFFVDNLWHIDDIKSNFKCDDDDAQEVLYSALTNEATMDQIWYAIRFHAEDEGLEENQIDDDNFVRYLREY
;
A
#
# COMPACT_ATOMS: atom_id res chain seq x y z
N MET A 1 -12.72 -14.93 20.20
CA MET A 1 -11.57 -14.27 19.52
C MET A 1 -11.75 -12.77 19.54
N ASN A 2 -10.69 -12.07 19.89
CA ASN A 2 -10.73 -10.62 19.84
C ASN A 2 -10.34 -10.12 18.45
N ASN A 3 -10.53 -8.82 18.22
CA ASN A 3 -10.24 -8.24 16.91
C ASN A 3 -8.76 -8.29 16.55
N GLN A 4 -7.88 -8.24 17.55
CA GLN A 4 -6.44 -8.29 17.29
C GLN A 4 -6.03 -9.64 16.73
N GLU A 5 -6.61 -10.73 17.22
CA GLU A 5 -6.33 -12.05 16.68
C GLU A 5 -6.83 -12.21 15.25
N LYS A 6 -8.02 -11.66 14.96
CA LYS A 6 -8.59 -11.70 13.63
C LYS A 6 -7.74 -10.91 12.64
N ILE A 7 -7.26 -9.74 13.06
CA ILE A 7 -6.38 -8.91 12.23
C ILE A 7 -5.06 -9.65 11.96
N LYS A 8 -4.49 -10.28 12.98
CA LYS A 8 -3.27 -11.05 12.82
C LYS A 8 -3.45 -12.18 11.82
N GLU A 9 -4.54 -12.92 11.92
CA GLU A 9 -4.85 -14.00 11.00
C GLU A 9 -5.02 -13.49 9.57
N ALA A 10 -5.71 -12.36 9.40
CA ALA A 10 -5.88 -11.75 8.09
C ALA A 10 -4.54 -11.33 7.48
N LYS A 11 -3.65 -10.75 8.27
CA LYS A 11 -2.32 -10.38 7.82
C LYS A 11 -1.49 -11.60 7.42
N GLU A 12 -1.57 -12.65 8.19
CA GLU A 12 -0.84 -13.89 7.89
C GLU A 12 -1.32 -14.49 6.58
N LEU A 13 -2.62 -14.50 6.34
CA LEU A 13 -3.18 -14.99 5.09
C LEU A 13 -2.71 -14.16 3.90
N LEU A 14 -2.78 -12.85 4.01
CA LEU A 14 -2.35 -11.95 2.94
C LEU A 14 -0.86 -12.12 2.65
N LYS A 15 -0.05 -12.22 3.70
CA LYS A 15 1.39 -12.42 3.56
C LYS A 15 1.70 -13.73 2.85
N LYS A 16 0.98 -14.79 3.19
CA LYS A 16 1.14 -16.09 2.56
C LYS A 16 0.83 -16.02 1.06
N GLU A 17 -0.13 -15.18 0.68
CA GLU A 17 -0.49 -14.97 -0.73
C GLU A 17 0.44 -14.00 -1.45
N GLY A 18 1.45 -13.47 -0.77
CA GLY A 18 2.46 -12.61 -1.40
C GLY A 18 2.27 -11.12 -1.20
N PHE A 19 1.31 -10.71 -0.39
CA PHE A 19 1.10 -9.29 -0.12
C PHE A 19 2.05 -8.80 0.97
N PHE A 20 2.46 -7.54 0.84
CA PHE A 20 3.24 -6.85 1.86
C PHE A 20 2.29 -6.24 2.88
N VAL A 21 2.41 -6.66 4.14
CA VAL A 21 1.45 -6.28 5.18
C VAL A 21 2.09 -5.57 6.38
N ASP A 22 3.38 -5.28 6.31
CA ASP A 22 4.10 -4.72 7.45
C ASP A 22 3.98 -3.19 7.54
N ASN A 23 3.35 -2.56 6.58
CA ASN A 23 3.16 -1.11 6.57
C ASN A 23 1.72 -0.77 6.21
N LEU A 24 0.82 -1.15 7.12
CA LEU A 24 -0.61 -0.85 6.97
C LEU A 24 -0.95 0.42 7.74
N TRP A 25 -1.72 1.29 7.11
CA TRP A 25 -2.16 2.55 7.70
C TRP A 25 -3.55 2.41 8.29
N HIS A 26 -3.75 3.05 9.42
CA HIS A 26 -5.01 3.04 10.15
C HIS A 26 -5.48 4.46 10.40
N ILE A 27 -6.78 4.65 10.59
CA ILE A 27 -7.32 5.97 10.88
C ILE A 27 -6.70 6.59 12.14
N ASP A 28 -6.27 5.78 13.09
CA ASP A 28 -5.59 6.28 14.29
C ASP A 28 -4.27 6.97 13.96
N ASP A 29 -3.61 6.59 12.89
CA ASP A 29 -2.39 7.28 12.47
C ASP A 29 -2.66 8.73 12.10
N ILE A 30 -3.81 8.99 11.50
CA ILE A 30 -4.22 10.36 11.16
C ILE A 30 -4.71 11.09 12.40
N LYS A 31 -5.54 10.44 13.21
CA LYS A 31 -6.13 11.06 14.41
C LYS A 31 -5.09 11.38 15.46
N SER A 32 -3.97 10.67 15.49
CA SER A 32 -2.86 10.97 16.42
C SER A 32 -2.16 12.28 16.09
N ASN A 33 -2.24 12.73 14.85
CA ASN A 33 -1.51 13.91 14.38
C ASN A 33 -2.42 15.09 14.04
N PHE A 34 -3.70 14.83 13.82
CA PHE A 34 -4.65 15.87 13.39
C PHE A 34 -5.96 15.71 14.13
N LYS A 35 -6.60 16.83 14.41
CA LYS A 35 -7.95 16.81 15.00
C LYS A 35 -8.96 16.52 13.92
N CYS A 36 -9.57 15.35 13.98
CA CYS A 36 -10.59 14.96 13.00
C CYS A 36 -11.39 13.78 13.54
N ASP A 37 -12.55 13.53 12.94
CA ASP A 37 -13.33 12.34 13.25
C ASP A 37 -12.89 11.18 12.35
N ASP A 38 -13.54 10.03 12.52
CA ASP A 38 -13.18 8.83 11.77
C ASP A 38 -13.39 8.99 10.27
N ASP A 39 -14.48 9.67 9.88
CA ASP A 39 -14.76 9.88 8.46
C ASP A 39 -13.72 10.75 7.80
N ASP A 40 -13.31 11.82 8.48
CA ASP A 40 -12.24 12.70 7.98
C ASP A 40 -10.92 11.94 7.85
N ALA A 41 -10.60 11.13 8.85
CA ALA A 41 -9.36 10.34 8.83
C ALA A 41 -9.36 9.33 7.69
N GLN A 42 -10.48 8.67 7.44
CA GLN A 42 -10.60 7.75 6.31
C GLN A 42 -10.45 8.47 4.97
N GLU A 43 -11.04 9.63 4.83
CA GLU A 43 -10.94 10.41 3.62
C GLU A 43 -9.49 10.84 3.35
N VAL A 44 -8.78 11.28 4.38
CA VAL A 44 -7.37 11.65 4.26
C VAL A 44 -6.53 10.46 3.84
N LEU A 45 -6.73 9.30 4.48
CA LEU A 45 -6.00 8.09 4.11
C LEU A 45 -6.27 7.70 2.66
N TYR A 46 -7.52 7.71 2.26
CA TYR A 46 -7.87 7.36 0.89
C TYR A 46 -7.19 8.30 -0.10
N SER A 47 -7.31 9.60 0.12
CA SER A 47 -6.73 10.58 -0.79
C SER A 47 -5.20 10.53 -0.82
N ALA A 48 -4.58 10.34 0.33
CA ALA A 48 -3.12 10.30 0.42
C ALA A 48 -2.53 9.06 -0.21
N LEU A 49 -3.21 7.91 -0.07
CA LEU A 49 -2.64 6.63 -0.48
C LEU A 49 -3.09 6.18 -1.87
N THR A 50 -4.02 6.89 -2.50
CA THR A 50 -4.50 6.53 -3.83
C THR A 50 -4.18 7.56 -4.91
N ASN A 51 -3.58 8.70 -4.56
CA ASN A 51 -3.29 9.70 -5.57
C ASN A 51 -2.06 9.31 -6.39
N GLU A 52 -1.99 9.87 -7.58
CA GLU A 52 -0.97 9.55 -8.57
C GLU A 52 0.45 9.88 -8.07
N ALA A 53 0.60 11.00 -7.39
CA ALA A 53 1.91 11.41 -6.89
C ALA A 53 2.46 10.42 -5.86
N THR A 54 1.60 9.92 -4.97
CA THR A 54 2.00 8.91 -3.98
C THR A 54 2.41 7.62 -4.68
N MET A 55 1.64 7.18 -5.66
CA MET A 55 1.97 5.97 -6.40
C MET A 55 3.28 6.10 -7.16
N ASP A 56 3.54 7.26 -7.74
CA ASP A 56 4.80 7.53 -8.42
C ASP A 56 5.99 7.42 -7.47
N GLN A 57 5.85 7.93 -6.25
CA GLN A 57 6.89 7.84 -5.23
C GLN A 57 7.16 6.39 -4.83
N ILE A 58 6.11 5.60 -4.68
CA ILE A 58 6.24 4.18 -4.35
C ILE A 58 6.98 3.45 -5.47
N TRP A 59 6.61 3.70 -6.72
CA TRP A 59 7.27 3.06 -7.86
C TRP A 59 8.73 3.49 -7.99
N TYR A 60 9.02 4.75 -7.72
CA TYR A 60 10.40 5.24 -7.71
C TYR A 60 11.23 4.47 -6.69
N ALA A 61 10.70 4.30 -5.48
CA ALA A 61 11.40 3.55 -4.43
C ALA A 61 11.59 2.08 -4.81
N ILE A 62 10.57 1.47 -5.41
CA ILE A 62 10.67 0.08 -5.86
C ILE A 62 11.78 -0.08 -6.90
N ARG A 63 11.83 0.81 -7.89
CA ARG A 63 12.86 0.76 -8.92
C ARG A 63 14.24 0.97 -8.35
N PHE A 64 14.38 1.91 -7.44
CA PHE A 64 15.67 2.18 -6.81
C PHE A 64 16.20 0.93 -6.11
N HIS A 65 15.37 0.29 -5.31
CA HIS A 65 15.79 -0.91 -4.60
C HIS A 65 16.00 -2.10 -5.51
N ALA A 66 15.20 -2.23 -6.56
CA ALA A 66 15.39 -3.29 -7.53
C ALA A 66 16.73 -3.16 -8.26
N GLU A 67 17.09 -1.95 -8.65
CA GLU A 67 18.38 -1.69 -9.29
C GLU A 67 19.54 -1.96 -8.33
N ASP A 68 19.38 -1.60 -7.07
CA ASP A 68 20.39 -1.85 -6.05
C ASP A 68 20.63 -3.34 -5.85
N GLU A 69 19.62 -4.16 -6.03
CA GLU A 69 19.73 -5.62 -5.97
C GLU A 69 20.16 -6.25 -7.30
N GLY A 70 20.36 -5.45 -8.33
CA GLY A 70 20.81 -5.94 -9.62
C GLY A 70 19.74 -6.58 -10.48
N LEU A 71 18.47 -6.25 -10.21
CA LEU A 71 17.37 -6.80 -11.00
C LEU A 71 17.19 -6.03 -12.30
N GLU A 72 16.94 -6.76 -13.37
CA GLU A 72 16.66 -6.17 -14.66
C GLU A 72 15.16 -5.91 -14.80
N GLU A 73 14.81 -4.78 -15.41
CA GLU A 73 13.42 -4.50 -15.71
C GLU A 73 12.93 -5.40 -16.83
N ASN A 74 11.74 -5.95 -16.64
CA ASN A 74 11.06 -6.65 -17.73
C ASN A 74 10.59 -5.63 -18.76
N GLN A 75 10.48 -6.06 -20.01
CA GLN A 75 9.81 -5.24 -21.01
C GLN A 75 8.35 -5.11 -20.59
N ILE A 76 7.96 -3.87 -20.32
CA ILE A 76 6.59 -3.58 -19.90
C ILE A 76 5.84 -3.09 -21.14
N ASP A 77 4.79 -3.80 -21.52
CA ASP A 77 3.87 -3.28 -22.52
C ASP A 77 2.73 -2.53 -21.81
N ASP A 78 1.97 -1.76 -22.57
CA ASP A 78 0.93 -0.92 -22.02
C ASP A 78 -0.18 -1.76 -21.36
N ASP A 79 -0.45 -2.94 -21.88
CA ASP A 79 -1.49 -3.82 -21.35
C ASP A 79 -1.13 -4.32 -19.95
N ASN A 80 0.12 -4.71 -19.72
CA ASN A 80 0.57 -5.13 -18.41
C ASN A 80 0.53 -4.00 -17.41
N PHE A 81 0.91 -2.81 -17.83
CA PHE A 81 0.87 -1.64 -16.97
C PHE A 81 -0.55 -1.31 -16.55
N VAL A 82 -1.48 -1.30 -17.49
CA VAL A 82 -2.89 -1.01 -17.23
C VAL A 82 -3.50 -2.07 -16.30
N ARG A 83 -3.21 -3.33 -16.54
CA ARG A 83 -3.70 -4.41 -15.68
C ARG A 83 -3.21 -4.25 -14.26
N TYR A 84 -1.96 -3.88 -14.09
CA TYR A 84 -1.38 -3.68 -12.78
C TYR A 84 -2.12 -2.58 -12.01
N LEU A 85 -2.43 -1.48 -12.66
CA LEU A 85 -3.19 -0.41 -12.05
C LEU A 85 -4.61 -0.82 -11.67
N ARG A 86 -5.22 -1.71 -12.43
CA ARG A 86 -6.60 -2.14 -12.18
C ARG A 86 -6.73 -3.06 -10.97
N GLU A 87 -5.70 -3.75 -10.62
CA GLU A 87 -5.72 -4.66 -9.47
C GLU A 87 -5.72 -3.91 -8.13
N TYR A 88 -5.47 -2.65 -8.16
CA TYR A 88 -5.46 -1.79 -6.99
C TYR A 88 -6.48 -0.68 -7.11
#